data_3c0df48e3f7abe054507dc333ad5ddf9
#
_entry.id   3c0df48e3f7abe054507dc333ad5ddf9
#
_cell.length_a   1.000
_cell.length_b   1.000
_cell.length_c   1.000
_cell.angle_alpha   90.00
_cell.angle_beta   90.00
_cell.angle_gamma   90.00
#
_symmetry.space_group_name_H-M   'P 1'
#
loop_
_entity.id
_entity.type
_entity.pdbx_description
1 polymer ?
#
loop_
_entity_poly.entity_id
_entity_poly.type
_entity_poly.pdbx_seq_one_letter_code
_entity_poly.pdbx_strand_id
1 'polypeptide(L)'
;MTCWTRYIGCVTFAAFLLTGCGTATDENADEPQEDSIKEGNGGNTSQRGNRDNRSDNKIRLMEQNLQYTMNGEAKEKTAFLKKSDNQPFSLYVLQQFRLSAEEPGKDIVFLIEDDSIYMRIELLNADVSWDEVEENVQAQLKSISETIRDPSLDIESGTGFEVESGDDVITSILLKDEKAPVRLTMFTKKDKDYRDAFLEMAKTLMKG
;
A
#
# COMPACT_ATOMS: atom_id res chain seq x y z
N MET A 1 -18.59 3.99 52.13
CA MET A 1 -20.00 3.89 51.75
C MET A 1 -20.33 5.11 50.89
N THR A 2 -20.30 4.99 49.59
CA THR A 2 -20.95 5.95 48.68
C THR A 2 -21.30 5.20 47.38
N CYS A 3 -22.59 5.05 47.21
CA CYS A 3 -23.29 4.42 46.10
C CYS A 3 -23.18 5.34 44.88
N TRP A 4 -22.69 4.82 43.74
CA TRP A 4 -22.77 5.54 42.49
C TRP A 4 -23.80 4.91 41.56
N THR A 5 -24.78 5.72 41.28
CA THR A 5 -26.02 5.42 40.56
C THR A 5 -25.75 5.22 39.07
N ARG A 6 -26.27 4.12 38.53
CA ARG A 6 -26.29 3.78 37.09
C ARG A 6 -27.29 4.68 36.35
N TYR A 7 -26.87 5.37 35.34
CA TYR A 7 -27.75 5.96 34.34
C TYR A 7 -27.80 5.06 33.10
N ILE A 8 -28.98 4.46 32.91
CA ILE A 8 -29.36 3.75 31.68
C ILE A 8 -29.99 4.80 30.76
N GLY A 9 -29.31 5.10 29.67
CA GLY A 9 -29.82 5.93 28.56
C GLY A 9 -30.39 5.06 27.46
N CYS A 10 -31.72 5.04 27.32
CA CYS A 10 -32.43 4.45 26.19
C CYS A 10 -32.23 5.34 24.95
N VAL A 11 -31.63 4.79 23.87
CA VAL A 11 -31.60 5.44 22.53
C VAL A 11 -32.53 4.67 21.62
N THR A 12 -33.62 5.33 21.24
CA THR A 12 -34.66 4.88 20.31
C THR A 12 -34.16 4.84 18.90
N PHE A 13 -34.30 3.69 18.25
CA PHE A 13 -33.99 3.42 16.84
C PHE A 13 -35.19 3.92 16.01
N ALA A 14 -34.94 4.89 15.12
CA ALA A 14 -35.90 5.31 14.10
C ALA A 14 -35.55 4.61 12.77
N ALA A 15 -36.41 3.68 12.36
CA ALA A 15 -36.34 3.01 11.08
C ALA A 15 -36.98 3.88 9.99
N PHE A 16 -36.22 4.23 8.96
CA PHE A 16 -36.75 4.81 7.72
C PHE A 16 -36.85 3.72 6.65
N LEU A 17 -38.09 3.36 6.33
CA LEU A 17 -38.44 2.55 5.17
C LEU A 17 -38.69 3.50 3.98
N LEU A 18 -37.89 3.39 2.93
CA LEU A 18 -38.15 3.96 1.62
C LEU A 18 -38.44 2.82 0.65
N THR A 19 -39.71 2.64 0.35
CA THR A 19 -40.23 1.84 -0.76
C THR A 19 -40.21 2.68 -2.02
N GLY A 20 -39.54 2.21 -3.07
CA GLY A 20 -39.59 2.77 -4.42
C GLY A 20 -39.78 1.64 -5.43
N CYS A 21 -41.03 1.39 -5.83
CA CYS A 21 -41.39 0.58 -6.98
C CYS A 21 -41.21 1.39 -8.28
N GLY A 22 -40.68 0.75 -9.31
CA GLY A 22 -40.67 1.29 -10.67
C GLY A 22 -40.41 0.15 -11.65
N THR A 23 -41.50 -0.43 -12.14
CA THR A 23 -41.60 -1.37 -13.28
C THR A 23 -41.44 -0.64 -14.61
N ALA A 24 -40.76 -1.22 -15.58
CA ALA A 24 -41.20 -1.31 -16.97
C ALA A 24 -40.34 -2.32 -17.76
N THR A 25 -41.01 -3.28 -18.25
CA THR A 25 -40.71 -4.30 -19.25
C THR A 25 -40.50 -3.64 -20.61
N ASP A 26 -39.53 -4.13 -21.41
CA ASP A 26 -39.77 -4.39 -22.84
C ASP A 26 -38.74 -5.40 -23.35
N GLU A 27 -39.30 -6.52 -23.83
CA GLU A 27 -38.66 -7.56 -24.62
C GLU A 27 -38.36 -7.06 -26.01
N ASN A 28 -37.22 -7.36 -26.58
CA ASN A 28 -37.10 -7.81 -27.96
C ASN A 28 -35.86 -8.65 -28.18
N ALA A 29 -36.14 -9.88 -28.53
CA ALA A 29 -35.17 -10.83 -29.07
C ALA A 29 -34.87 -10.46 -30.53
N ASP A 30 -33.63 -10.59 -30.96
CA ASP A 30 -33.30 -11.08 -32.28
C ASP A 30 -31.92 -11.76 -32.31
N GLU A 31 -31.92 -12.90 -32.96
CA GLU A 31 -30.85 -13.90 -33.10
C GLU A 31 -29.89 -13.55 -34.26
N PRO A 32 -28.86 -14.39 -34.53
CA PRO A 32 -27.56 -13.94 -35.04
C PRO A 32 -27.43 -14.03 -36.55
N GLN A 33 -26.52 -13.24 -37.13
CA GLN A 33 -26.01 -13.49 -38.48
C GLN A 33 -24.50 -13.65 -38.47
N GLU A 34 -24.09 -14.87 -38.83
CA GLU A 34 -22.81 -15.18 -39.45
C GLU A 34 -22.76 -14.51 -40.84
N ASP A 35 -21.66 -13.90 -41.19
CA ASP A 35 -21.11 -13.98 -42.55
C ASP A 35 -19.65 -13.53 -42.68
N SER A 36 -18.86 -14.47 -43.11
CA SER A 36 -17.85 -14.50 -44.20
C SER A 36 -16.63 -13.58 -44.17
N ILE A 37 -15.56 -14.28 -44.09
CA ILE A 37 -14.17 -14.05 -44.56
C ILE A 37 -14.12 -13.34 -45.94
N LYS A 38 -13.31 -12.29 -46.02
CA LYS A 38 -12.62 -11.91 -47.26
C LYS A 38 -11.19 -11.44 -46.98
N GLU A 39 -10.25 -12.24 -47.47
CA GLU A 39 -8.87 -11.84 -47.76
C GLU A 39 -8.84 -10.66 -48.73
N GLY A 40 -7.92 -9.74 -48.52
CA GLY A 40 -7.62 -8.62 -49.40
C GLY A 40 -6.22 -8.08 -49.14
N ASN A 41 -5.33 -8.49 -50.02
CA ASN A 41 -3.92 -8.18 -50.12
C ASN A 41 -3.64 -6.68 -50.44
N GLY A 42 -2.57 -6.12 -49.88
CA GLY A 42 -1.70 -5.14 -50.58
C GLY A 42 -1.84 -3.67 -50.17
N GLY A 43 -0.75 -3.10 -49.70
CA GLY A 43 -0.61 -1.63 -49.68
C GLY A 43 0.41 -1.10 -48.66
N ASN A 44 1.65 -1.16 -49.04
CA ASN A 44 2.77 -0.48 -48.38
C ASN A 44 2.56 1.04 -48.42
N THR A 45 2.51 1.72 -47.28
CA THR A 45 2.76 3.16 -47.22
C THR A 45 3.46 3.52 -45.91
N SER A 46 4.71 3.86 -46.04
CA SER A 46 5.55 4.46 -45.03
C SER A 46 4.93 5.75 -44.53
N GLN A 47 4.64 5.87 -43.25
CA GLN A 47 4.55 7.16 -42.57
C GLN A 47 5.46 7.17 -41.34
N ARG A 48 6.52 7.98 -41.52
CA ARG A 48 7.33 8.53 -40.45
C ARG A 48 6.47 9.33 -39.50
N GLY A 49 6.76 9.20 -38.23
CA GLY A 49 6.48 10.30 -37.29
C GLY A 49 5.61 9.89 -36.11
N ASN A 50 6.14 9.42 -35.09
CA ASN A 50 6.23 10.05 -33.79
C ASN A 50 6.87 9.06 -32.82
N ARG A 51 8.17 9.14 -32.71
CA ARG A 51 8.85 8.65 -31.51
C ARG A 51 8.71 9.76 -30.50
N ASP A 52 8.27 9.40 -29.35
CA ASP A 52 8.50 9.99 -28.05
C ASP A 52 7.19 10.13 -27.25
N ASN A 53 6.77 9.02 -26.71
CA ASN A 53 6.19 8.94 -25.37
C ASN A 53 6.04 7.45 -25.00
N ARG A 54 7.16 6.72 -24.95
CA ARG A 54 7.20 5.48 -24.21
C ARG A 54 7.36 5.88 -22.74
N SER A 55 6.26 6.15 -22.06
CA SER A 55 6.20 5.88 -20.63
C SER A 55 6.70 4.44 -20.46
N ASP A 56 7.72 4.25 -19.65
CA ASP A 56 8.25 2.94 -19.26
C ASP A 56 7.16 2.17 -18.50
N ASN A 57 6.13 1.75 -19.23
CA ASN A 57 5.08 0.89 -18.69
C ASN A 57 5.67 -0.54 -18.64
N LYS A 58 6.57 -0.75 -17.68
CA LYS A 58 7.15 -2.06 -17.40
C LYS A 58 6.02 -2.98 -17.00
N ILE A 59 5.65 -3.90 -17.90
CA ILE A 59 4.62 -4.92 -17.60
C ILE A 59 5.12 -5.73 -16.39
N ARG A 60 4.38 -5.64 -15.29
CA ARG A 60 4.66 -6.38 -14.06
C ARG A 60 3.85 -7.68 -14.06
N LEU A 61 4.48 -8.76 -13.64
CA LEU A 61 3.78 -10.03 -13.40
C LEU A 61 2.75 -9.85 -12.28
N MET A 62 1.71 -10.69 -12.26
CA MET A 62 0.68 -10.62 -11.21
C MET A 62 1.17 -11.07 -9.85
N GLU A 63 2.25 -11.86 -9.83
CA GLU A 63 2.86 -12.40 -8.61
C GLU A 63 4.37 -12.54 -8.77
N GLN A 64 5.08 -12.54 -7.63
CA GLN A 64 6.50 -12.91 -7.53
C GLN A 64 6.78 -13.43 -6.12
N ASN A 65 7.88 -14.19 -5.96
CA ASN A 65 8.35 -14.57 -4.65
C ASN A 65 9.17 -13.43 -4.03
N LEU A 66 8.96 -13.20 -2.74
CA LEU A 66 9.78 -12.32 -1.91
C LEU A 66 10.50 -13.14 -0.85
N GLN A 67 11.77 -12.84 -0.67
CA GLN A 67 12.60 -13.38 0.41
C GLN A 67 12.70 -12.33 1.51
N TYR A 68 12.54 -12.74 2.74
CA TYR A 68 12.63 -11.87 3.90
C TYR A 68 13.01 -12.69 5.14
N THR A 69 13.49 -12.01 6.16
CA THR A 69 13.81 -12.60 7.46
C THR A 69 12.72 -12.29 8.46
N MET A 70 12.31 -13.26 9.24
CA MET A 70 11.37 -13.11 10.34
C MET A 70 11.89 -13.83 11.58
N ASN A 71 12.07 -13.10 12.67
CA ASN A 71 12.63 -13.64 13.92
C ASN A 71 13.97 -14.41 13.71
N GLY A 72 14.83 -13.91 12.80
CA GLY A 72 16.12 -14.52 12.46
C GLY A 72 16.05 -15.71 11.50
N GLU A 73 14.86 -16.10 11.01
CA GLU A 73 14.68 -17.17 10.04
C GLU A 73 14.40 -16.60 8.64
N ALA A 74 15.12 -17.08 7.64
CA ALA A 74 14.86 -16.77 6.24
C ALA A 74 13.54 -17.41 5.78
N LYS A 75 12.69 -16.63 5.14
CA LYS A 75 11.40 -17.04 4.58
C LYS A 75 11.37 -16.67 3.10
N GLU A 76 10.65 -17.48 2.31
CA GLU A 76 10.28 -17.15 0.93
C GLU A 76 8.79 -17.39 0.75
N LYS A 77 8.07 -16.41 0.26
CA LYS A 77 6.62 -16.45 0.07
C LYS A 77 6.21 -15.72 -1.21
N THR A 78 5.14 -16.19 -1.83
CA THR A 78 4.52 -15.53 -2.96
C THR A 78 3.84 -14.24 -2.52
N ALA A 79 4.11 -13.16 -3.23
CA ALA A 79 3.49 -11.85 -3.09
C ALA A 79 2.73 -11.50 -4.38
N PHE A 80 1.62 -10.80 -4.24
CA PHE A 80 0.72 -10.44 -5.33
C PHE A 80 0.77 -8.95 -5.62
N LEU A 81 0.79 -8.60 -6.90
CA LEU A 81 0.76 -7.22 -7.34
C LEU A 81 -0.53 -6.54 -6.88
N LYS A 82 -0.39 -5.45 -6.13
CA LYS A 82 -1.47 -4.58 -5.68
C LYS A 82 -1.21 -3.15 -6.13
N LYS A 83 -2.27 -2.48 -6.56
CA LYS A 83 -2.25 -1.06 -6.88
C LYS A 83 -2.94 -0.31 -5.76
N SER A 84 -2.37 0.84 -5.36
CA SER A 84 -3.06 1.74 -4.44
C SER A 84 -4.23 2.43 -5.15
N ASP A 85 -5.34 2.58 -4.43
CA ASP A 85 -6.49 3.38 -4.86
C ASP A 85 -6.36 4.86 -4.44
N ASN A 86 -5.36 5.19 -3.63
CA ASN A 86 -5.18 6.47 -2.97
C ASN A 86 -3.96 7.25 -3.49
N GLN A 87 -2.88 6.55 -3.83
CA GLN A 87 -1.64 7.12 -4.32
C GLN A 87 -1.21 6.48 -5.65
N PRO A 88 -0.44 7.15 -6.51
CA PRO A 88 -0.05 6.62 -7.82
C PRO A 88 1.10 5.62 -7.71
N PHE A 89 0.89 4.47 -7.06
CA PHE A 89 1.88 3.39 -7.00
C PHE A 89 1.25 2.00 -7.03
N SER A 90 2.11 1.02 -7.26
CA SER A 90 1.82 -0.41 -7.08
C SER A 90 3.01 -1.09 -6.41
N LEU A 91 2.76 -2.15 -5.63
CA LEU A 91 3.79 -2.97 -5.01
C LEU A 91 3.32 -4.43 -4.92
N TYR A 92 4.25 -5.34 -4.63
CA TYR A 92 3.89 -6.71 -4.32
C TYR A 92 3.63 -6.87 -2.83
N VAL A 93 2.49 -7.46 -2.49
CA VAL A 93 2.02 -7.66 -1.11
C VAL A 93 1.95 -9.15 -0.80
N LEU A 94 2.62 -9.58 0.25
CA LEU A 94 2.59 -10.96 0.75
C LEU A 94 1.16 -11.36 1.16
N GLN A 95 0.79 -12.63 0.97
CA GLN A 95 -0.58 -13.11 1.11
C GLN A 95 -1.22 -12.85 2.48
N GLN A 96 -0.42 -12.85 3.55
CA GLN A 96 -0.88 -12.58 4.92
C GLN A 96 -1.13 -11.09 5.21
N PHE A 97 -0.83 -10.20 4.27
CA PHE A 97 -1.03 -8.75 4.42
C PHE A 97 -2.08 -8.22 3.46
N ARG A 98 -2.59 -7.03 3.76
CA ARG A 98 -3.52 -6.29 2.91
C ARG A 98 -3.08 -4.85 2.76
N LEU A 99 -3.12 -4.36 1.51
CA LEU A 99 -2.99 -2.93 1.20
C LEU A 99 -4.36 -2.27 1.34
N SER A 100 -4.42 -1.11 1.98
CA SER A 100 -5.62 -0.29 2.13
C SER A 100 -5.26 1.19 2.17
N ALA A 101 -6.16 2.04 1.66
CA ALA A 101 -6.06 3.48 1.90
C ALA A 101 -6.30 3.76 3.40
N GLU A 102 -5.55 4.71 3.96
CA GLU A 102 -5.72 5.19 5.34
C GLU A 102 -6.32 6.59 5.33
N GLU A 103 -5.60 7.55 4.81
CA GLU A 103 -6.02 8.93 4.62
C GLU A 103 -5.41 9.49 3.32
N PRO A 104 -5.84 10.65 2.82
CA PRO A 104 -5.28 11.20 1.60
C PRO A 104 -3.75 11.27 1.64
N GLY A 105 -3.09 10.62 0.66
CA GLY A 105 -1.64 10.54 0.56
C GLY A 105 -0.97 9.53 1.49
N LYS A 106 -1.73 8.69 2.20
CA LYS A 106 -1.20 7.62 3.05
C LYS A 106 -1.94 6.31 2.83
N ASP A 107 -1.19 5.26 2.57
CA ASP A 107 -1.67 3.88 2.51
C ASP A 107 -1.07 3.07 3.65
N ILE A 108 -1.75 2.00 4.04
CA ILE A 108 -1.23 1.02 4.99
C ILE A 108 -1.18 -0.37 4.37
N VAL A 109 -0.13 -1.11 4.70
CA VAL A 109 -0.05 -2.56 4.52
C VAL A 109 -0.08 -3.17 5.91
N PHE A 110 -1.13 -3.90 6.25
CA PHE A 110 -1.34 -4.45 7.58
C PHE A 110 -1.46 -5.98 7.57
N LEU A 111 -1.06 -6.60 8.68
CA LEU A 111 -1.20 -8.04 8.89
C LEU A 111 -2.68 -8.39 9.11
N ILE A 112 -3.25 -9.31 8.32
CA ILE A 112 -4.68 -9.65 8.35
C ILE A 112 -5.13 -10.21 9.70
N GLU A 113 -4.24 -10.96 10.37
CA GLU A 113 -4.52 -11.58 11.67
C GLU A 113 -4.38 -10.62 12.86
N ASP A 114 -3.63 -9.51 12.68
CA ASP A 114 -3.33 -8.55 13.74
C ASP A 114 -3.06 -7.18 13.12
N ASP A 115 -4.08 -6.36 12.97
CA ASP A 115 -4.01 -5.05 12.31
C ASP A 115 -3.21 -3.99 13.10
N SER A 116 -2.79 -4.30 14.34
CA SER A 116 -1.82 -3.48 15.07
C SER A 116 -0.40 -3.58 14.51
N ILE A 117 -0.13 -4.58 13.64
CA ILE A 117 1.12 -4.76 12.91
C ILE A 117 0.92 -4.26 11.48
N TYR A 118 1.48 -3.11 11.18
CA TYR A 118 1.32 -2.49 9.86
C TYR A 118 2.52 -1.63 9.47
N MET A 119 2.59 -1.34 8.18
CA MET A 119 3.47 -0.36 7.57
C MET A 119 2.64 0.72 6.89
N ARG A 120 2.86 1.98 7.24
CA ARG A 120 2.34 3.14 6.52
C ARG A 120 3.29 3.51 5.39
N ILE A 121 2.74 3.87 4.24
CA ILE A 121 3.45 4.25 3.02
C ILE A 121 3.02 5.66 2.62
N GLU A 122 3.96 6.58 2.55
CA GLU A 122 3.77 7.97 2.12
C GLU A 122 4.72 8.27 0.96
N LEU A 123 4.19 8.52 -0.25
CA LEU A 123 5.00 9.04 -1.34
C LEU A 123 5.38 10.50 -1.05
N LEU A 124 6.65 10.79 -1.18
CA LEU A 124 7.17 12.15 -1.03
C LEU A 124 7.30 12.84 -2.39
N ASN A 125 7.42 14.16 -2.36
CA ASN A 125 7.73 14.92 -3.56
C ASN A 125 9.20 14.71 -3.96
N ALA A 126 9.50 14.76 -5.25
CA ALA A 126 10.86 14.53 -5.75
C ALA A 126 11.86 15.63 -5.31
N ASP A 127 11.36 16.81 -4.99
CA ASP A 127 12.12 17.99 -4.55
C ASP A 127 12.19 18.15 -3.02
N VAL A 128 11.86 17.09 -2.27
CA VAL A 128 11.85 17.13 -0.81
C VAL A 128 13.25 17.37 -0.24
N SER A 129 13.32 18.20 0.80
CA SER A 129 14.54 18.34 1.60
C SER A 129 14.70 17.14 2.53
N TRP A 130 15.66 16.28 2.24
CA TRP A 130 15.89 15.07 3.04
C TRP A 130 16.29 15.41 4.48
N ASP A 131 17.05 16.45 4.69
CA ASP A 131 17.46 16.87 6.04
C ASP A 131 16.25 17.27 6.88
N GLU A 132 15.30 18.02 6.31
CA GLU A 132 14.07 18.41 6.99
C GLU A 132 13.16 17.19 7.26
N VAL A 133 13.08 16.25 6.33
CA VAL A 133 12.30 15.02 6.53
C VAL A 133 12.91 14.16 7.63
N GLU A 134 14.22 13.98 7.65
CA GLU A 134 14.93 13.24 8.70
C GLU A 134 14.76 13.90 10.07
N GLU A 135 14.89 15.23 10.16
CA GLU A 135 14.67 15.96 11.39
C GLU A 135 13.25 15.78 11.92
N ASN A 136 12.25 15.88 11.03
CA ASN A 136 10.84 15.67 11.37
C ASN A 136 10.57 14.24 11.87
N VAL A 137 11.13 13.22 11.19
CA VAL A 137 11.02 11.82 11.60
C VAL A 137 11.63 11.62 12.98
N GLN A 138 12.85 12.10 13.19
CA GLN A 138 13.51 11.99 14.49
C GLN A 138 12.75 12.71 15.61
N ALA A 139 12.20 13.89 15.32
CA ALA A 139 11.37 14.63 16.30
C ALA A 139 10.10 13.84 16.67
N GLN A 140 9.44 13.22 15.69
CA GLN A 140 8.28 12.36 15.96
C GLN A 140 8.66 11.13 16.79
N LEU A 141 9.74 10.43 16.46
CA LEU A 141 10.20 9.27 17.20
C LEU A 141 10.65 9.63 18.62
N LYS A 142 11.31 10.80 18.81
CA LYS A 142 11.68 11.31 20.13
C LYS A 142 10.49 11.60 21.03
N SER A 143 9.32 11.89 20.47
CA SER A 143 8.09 12.04 21.28
C SER A 143 7.60 10.71 21.88
N ILE A 144 8.03 9.57 21.33
CA ILE A 144 7.69 8.22 21.79
C ILE A 144 8.78 7.69 22.75
N SER A 145 10.05 7.86 22.38
CA SER A 145 11.20 7.41 23.17
C SER A 145 12.41 8.31 22.91
N GLU A 146 13.14 8.69 23.96
CA GLU A 146 14.33 9.53 23.83
C GLU A 146 15.48 8.82 23.09
N THR A 147 15.48 7.47 23.09
CA THR A 147 16.54 6.67 22.49
C THR A 147 16.15 6.24 21.08
N ILE A 148 16.69 6.91 20.07
CA ILE A 148 16.60 6.49 18.67
C ILE A 148 17.83 5.64 18.34
N ARG A 149 17.62 4.55 17.60
CA ARG A 149 18.68 3.64 17.14
C ARG A 149 18.56 3.31 15.66
N ASP A 150 19.58 2.72 15.10
CA ASP A 150 19.58 2.08 13.79
C ASP A 150 18.69 0.83 13.81
N PRO A 151 17.79 0.63 12.85
CA PRO A 151 16.88 -0.53 12.81
C PRO A 151 17.58 -1.85 12.47
N SER A 152 18.86 -1.81 12.07
CA SER A 152 19.63 -2.99 11.63
C SER A 152 18.97 -3.77 10.49
N LEU A 153 18.36 -3.04 9.54
CA LEU A 153 17.76 -3.55 8.31
C LEU A 153 18.65 -3.23 7.11
N ASP A 154 18.59 -4.05 6.06
CA ASP A 154 19.31 -3.81 4.82
C ASP A 154 18.61 -2.77 3.95
N ILE A 155 18.93 -1.49 4.17
CA ILE A 155 18.37 -0.34 3.48
C ILE A 155 19.36 0.11 2.40
N GLU A 156 19.18 -0.38 1.16
CA GLU A 156 20.11 -0.12 0.05
C GLU A 156 20.29 1.36 -0.31
N SER A 157 19.20 2.14 -0.25
CA SER A 157 19.20 3.57 -0.60
C SER A 157 18.29 4.34 0.34
N GLY A 158 18.83 4.77 1.48
CA GLY A 158 18.01 5.52 2.44
C GLY A 158 18.56 5.58 3.84
N THR A 159 17.71 6.03 4.75
CA THR A 159 18.02 6.18 6.17
C THR A 159 16.92 5.55 7.01
N GLY A 160 17.28 4.85 8.07
CA GLY A 160 16.34 4.22 9.00
C GLY A 160 16.52 4.72 10.42
N PHE A 161 15.42 4.84 11.15
CA PHE A 161 15.36 5.23 12.56
C PHE A 161 14.37 4.34 13.29
N GLU A 162 14.70 3.94 14.50
CA GLU A 162 13.87 3.05 15.30
C GLU A 162 13.80 3.48 16.75
N VAL A 163 12.64 3.30 17.35
CA VAL A 163 12.42 3.41 18.80
C VAL A 163 11.60 2.23 19.33
N GLU A 164 11.77 1.95 20.61
CA GLU A 164 10.96 0.98 21.33
C GLU A 164 10.11 1.68 22.39
N SER A 165 8.88 1.18 22.56
CA SER A 165 7.97 1.58 23.62
C SER A 165 7.23 0.36 24.17
N GLY A 166 7.66 -0.17 25.31
CA GLY A 166 7.18 -1.43 25.84
C GLY A 166 7.53 -2.60 24.91
N ASP A 167 6.48 -3.28 24.39
CA ASP A 167 6.62 -4.37 23.43
C ASP A 167 6.57 -3.89 21.97
N ASP A 168 6.19 -2.64 21.74
CA ASP A 168 6.07 -2.08 20.41
C ASP A 168 7.43 -1.60 19.87
N VAL A 169 7.65 -1.81 18.59
CA VAL A 169 8.80 -1.34 17.83
C VAL A 169 8.29 -0.46 16.69
N ILE A 170 8.69 0.80 16.70
CA ILE A 170 8.33 1.76 15.66
C ILE A 170 9.57 2.08 14.85
N THR A 171 9.55 1.72 13.56
CA THR A 171 10.66 1.93 12.64
C THR A 171 10.22 2.86 11.51
N SER A 172 10.96 3.93 11.29
CA SER A 172 10.76 4.83 10.15
C SER A 172 11.92 4.71 9.17
N ILE A 173 11.60 4.48 7.88
CA ILE A 173 12.59 4.35 6.81
C ILE A 173 12.27 5.39 5.74
N LEU A 174 13.31 6.07 5.28
CA LEU A 174 13.27 7.00 4.17
C LEU A 174 13.99 6.35 2.99
N LEU A 175 13.24 5.85 2.01
CA LEU A 175 13.81 5.35 0.76
C LEU A 175 14.02 6.53 -0.18
N LYS A 176 15.30 6.82 -0.46
CA LYS A 176 15.73 8.00 -1.24
C LYS A 176 15.86 7.66 -2.73
N ASP A 177 14.83 7.00 -3.30
CA ASP A 177 14.77 6.75 -4.73
C ASP A 177 14.36 8.04 -5.47
N GLU A 178 15.11 8.41 -6.52
CA GLU A 178 14.86 9.64 -7.28
C GLU A 178 13.50 9.64 -7.98
N LYS A 179 12.99 8.48 -8.37
CA LYS A 179 11.71 8.35 -9.09
C LYS A 179 10.52 8.20 -8.16
N ALA A 180 10.75 7.59 -7.02
CA ALA A 180 9.70 7.29 -6.06
C ALA A 180 10.21 7.45 -4.62
N PRO A 181 10.51 8.68 -4.17
CA PRO A 181 10.90 8.89 -2.79
C PRO A 181 9.74 8.54 -1.85
N VAL A 182 10.03 7.72 -0.83
CA VAL A 182 9.01 7.14 0.05
C VAL A 182 9.44 7.25 1.50
N ARG A 183 8.49 7.63 2.35
CA ARG A 183 8.57 7.43 3.77
C ARG A 183 7.75 6.21 4.17
N LEU A 184 8.37 5.29 4.88
CA LEU A 184 7.74 4.14 5.52
C LEU A 184 7.72 4.35 7.02
N THR A 185 6.59 4.02 7.68
CA THR A 185 6.54 3.95 9.15
C THR A 185 5.93 2.61 9.53
N MET A 186 6.73 1.76 10.14
CA MET A 186 6.36 0.40 10.52
C MET A 186 6.04 0.34 12.00
N PHE A 187 4.94 -0.30 12.34
CA PHE A 187 4.51 -0.62 13.69
C PHE A 187 4.53 -2.13 13.84
N THR A 188 5.45 -2.64 14.63
CA THR A 188 5.64 -4.08 14.87
C THR A 188 5.80 -4.36 16.36
N LYS A 189 5.95 -5.63 16.73
CA LYS A 189 6.21 -6.06 18.10
C LYS A 189 7.52 -6.83 18.18
N LYS A 190 8.15 -6.84 19.35
CA LYS A 190 9.42 -7.53 19.59
C LYS A 190 9.35 -9.03 19.29
N ASP A 191 8.22 -9.66 19.58
CA ASP A 191 7.96 -11.08 19.34
C ASP A 191 7.43 -11.39 17.93
N LYS A 192 7.01 -10.35 17.18
CA LYS A 192 6.45 -10.44 15.82
C LYS A 192 7.16 -9.44 14.90
N ASP A 193 8.43 -9.71 14.62
CA ASP A 193 9.26 -8.82 13.80
C ASP A 193 9.01 -9.03 12.30
N TYR A 194 8.11 -8.22 11.76
CA TYR A 194 7.79 -8.17 10.34
C TYR A 194 8.48 -7.02 9.59
N ARG A 195 9.44 -6.31 10.20
CA ARG A 195 10.09 -5.13 9.61
C ARG A 195 10.76 -5.45 8.28
N ASP A 196 11.49 -6.55 8.21
CA ASP A 196 12.15 -6.97 6.97
C ASP A 196 11.14 -7.37 5.89
N ALA A 197 10.06 -8.08 6.23
CA ALA A 197 8.98 -8.38 5.30
C ALA A 197 8.32 -7.11 4.73
N PHE A 198 8.09 -6.10 5.56
CA PHE A 198 7.57 -4.81 5.12
C PHE A 198 8.55 -4.09 4.19
N LEU A 199 9.84 -4.08 4.53
CA LEU A 199 10.87 -3.47 3.71
C LEU A 199 10.96 -4.15 2.34
N GLU A 200 10.98 -5.48 2.29
CA GLU A 200 11.02 -6.22 1.04
C GLU A 200 9.79 -5.99 0.16
N MET A 201 8.60 -5.88 0.74
CA MET A 201 7.41 -5.43 0.00
C MET A 201 7.59 -4.01 -0.54
N ALA A 202 8.08 -3.08 0.28
CA ALA A 202 8.27 -1.68 -0.08
C ALA A 202 9.33 -1.48 -1.17
N LYS A 203 10.42 -2.26 -1.19
CA LYS A 203 11.44 -2.26 -2.25
C LYS A 203 10.84 -2.58 -3.64
N THR A 204 9.67 -3.22 -3.71
CA THR A 204 8.97 -3.51 -4.96
C THR A 204 8.07 -2.37 -5.46
N LEU A 205 7.99 -1.26 -4.72
CA LEU A 205 7.14 -0.14 -5.06
C LEU A 205 7.54 0.47 -6.40
N MET A 206 6.56 0.72 -7.24
CA MET A 206 6.71 1.45 -8.50
C MET A 206 5.63 2.52 -8.59
N LYS A 207 6.04 3.75 -8.83
CA LYS A 207 5.15 4.86 -9.14
C LYS A 207 4.59 4.69 -10.55
N GLY A 208 3.25 4.84 -10.69
CA GLY A 208 2.52 4.68 -11.94
C GLY A 208 2.14 6.01 -12.59
#